data_9654bdbc0a0239ccf4d45d5a5cb31fa5
#
_entry.id   9654bdbc0a0239ccf4d45d5a5cb31fa5
#
_cell.length_a   1.000
_cell.length_b   1.000
_cell.length_c   1.000
_cell.angle_alpha   90.00
_cell.angle_beta   90.00
_cell.angle_gamma   90.00
#
_symmetry.space_group_name_H-M   'P 1'
#
loop_
_entity.id
_entity.type
_entity.pdbx_description
1 polymer ?
#
loop_
_entity_poly.entity_id
_entity_poly.type
_entity_poly.pdbx_seq_one_letter_code
_entity_poly.pdbx_strand_id
1 'polypeptide(L)'
;MQVPRIFTGLVDDAAVFPPGNADLPDAITAHRGHRTAWYTDLVGPFLLPASEIGAARRLVGPGDELEIGLIGDTGVAALPAAVEALPTDRIRPRQVEVAVAKRGEDPQPGLRALLTALAGWPKISGYAEVPLTWGLLAALDSLAEARAGGVDVAAKFRTGGLAAELFPTPVELAAVICACRDRALPFKLTAGLHHAIRDTDPETGFTHHGFLNVLAATITAAEGAEVAEVAELLATTDAARLIEPARTRGGADRPLWVGFGSCSITDPLTDLVRLGLINGGFA
;
A
#
# COMPACT_ATOMS: atom_id res chain seq x y z
N MET A 1 14.30 21.19 -1.43
CA MET A 1 13.25 20.68 -0.53
C MET A 1 13.36 19.18 -0.55
N GLN A 2 13.22 18.51 0.58
CA GLN A 2 13.42 17.05 0.66
C GLN A 2 12.24 16.46 1.43
N VAL A 3 11.66 15.41 0.89
CA VAL A 3 10.68 14.60 1.60
C VAL A 3 11.39 13.85 2.73
N PRO A 4 10.93 13.95 3.99
CA PRO A 4 11.51 13.19 5.10
C PRO A 4 11.52 11.70 4.81
N ARG A 5 12.58 11.00 5.23
CA ARG A 5 12.80 9.58 4.92
C ARG A 5 11.64 8.68 5.33
N ILE A 6 10.96 9.01 6.43
CA ILE A 6 9.80 8.27 6.91
C ILE A 6 8.62 8.27 5.90
N PHE A 7 8.57 9.24 4.98
CA PHE A 7 7.54 9.33 3.94
C PHE A 7 8.02 8.87 2.56
N THR A 8 9.28 8.46 2.41
CA THR A 8 9.81 8.00 1.12
C THR A 8 9.04 6.76 0.63
N GLY A 9 8.54 6.80 -0.62
CA GLY A 9 7.75 5.73 -1.22
C GLY A 9 6.50 5.37 -0.43
N LEU A 10 5.88 6.34 0.26
CA LEU A 10 4.71 6.08 1.11
C LEU A 10 3.47 5.78 0.28
N VAL A 11 3.30 6.47 -0.86
CA VAL A 11 2.06 6.47 -1.62
C VAL A 11 2.29 5.92 -3.03
N ASP A 12 1.74 4.74 -3.31
CA ASP A 12 1.70 4.22 -4.67
C ASP A 12 0.55 4.86 -5.44
N ASP A 13 0.79 5.14 -6.70
CA ASP A 13 -0.18 5.83 -7.56
C ASP A 13 -1.22 4.85 -8.11
N ALA A 14 -2.40 4.89 -7.53
CA ALA A 14 -3.54 4.04 -7.86
C ALA A 14 -4.65 4.80 -8.61
N ALA A 15 -4.32 5.86 -9.37
CA ALA A 15 -5.28 6.76 -10.01
C ALA A 15 -6.33 6.06 -10.87
N VAL A 16 -5.99 4.93 -11.50
CA VAL A 16 -6.91 4.14 -12.33
C VAL A 16 -7.93 3.32 -11.53
N PHE A 17 -7.77 3.23 -10.20
CA PHE A 17 -8.66 2.47 -9.35
C PHE A 17 -9.75 3.35 -8.72
N PRO A 18 -10.92 2.77 -8.33
CA PRO A 18 -11.94 3.50 -7.60
C PRO A 18 -11.41 4.11 -6.28
N PRO A 19 -11.89 5.29 -5.90
CA PRO A 19 -12.89 6.14 -6.56
C PRO A 19 -12.32 7.02 -7.70
N GLY A 20 -11.01 7.08 -7.89
CA GLY A 20 -10.35 7.94 -8.88
C GLY A 20 -10.79 7.65 -10.31
N ASN A 21 -10.75 6.38 -10.71
CA ASN A 21 -11.19 5.89 -12.04
C ASN A 21 -10.64 6.74 -13.20
N ALA A 22 -9.40 7.22 -13.08
CA ALA A 22 -8.76 7.98 -14.14
C ALA A 22 -8.54 7.11 -15.38
N ASP A 23 -8.72 7.68 -16.56
CA ASP A 23 -8.37 7.00 -17.80
C ASP A 23 -6.86 6.70 -17.84
N LEU A 24 -6.49 5.52 -18.32
CA LEU A 24 -5.09 5.05 -18.29
C LEU A 24 -4.08 6.01 -18.94
N PRO A 25 -4.35 6.64 -20.11
CA PRO A 25 -3.45 7.64 -20.69
C PRO A 25 -3.19 8.84 -19.78
N ASP A 26 -4.25 9.36 -19.17
CA ASP A 26 -4.17 10.53 -18.29
C ASP A 26 -3.46 10.17 -16.98
N ALA A 27 -3.74 9.00 -16.41
CA ALA A 27 -3.09 8.49 -15.22
C ALA A 27 -1.57 8.30 -15.42
N ILE A 28 -1.14 7.70 -16.54
CA ILE A 28 0.28 7.55 -16.86
C ILE A 28 0.95 8.92 -17.02
N THR A 29 0.28 9.88 -17.67
CA THR A 29 0.80 11.23 -17.87
C THR A 29 0.95 11.96 -16.52
N ALA A 30 -0.06 11.87 -15.65
CA ALA A 30 -0.02 12.45 -14.32
C ALA A 30 1.10 11.81 -13.46
N HIS A 31 1.23 10.47 -13.50
CA HIS A 31 2.29 9.76 -12.79
C HIS A 31 3.69 10.24 -13.20
N ARG A 32 3.94 10.43 -14.49
CA ARG A 32 5.21 11.00 -15.00
C ARG A 32 5.46 12.39 -14.43
N GLY A 33 4.41 13.22 -14.32
CA GLY A 33 4.49 14.53 -13.66
C GLY A 33 4.89 14.39 -12.19
N HIS A 34 4.28 13.46 -11.44
CA HIS A 34 4.63 13.19 -10.04
C HIS A 34 6.09 12.73 -9.91
N ARG A 35 6.60 11.91 -10.84
CA ARG A 35 7.97 11.40 -10.82
C ARG A 35 9.03 12.46 -11.11
N THR A 36 8.68 13.61 -11.67
CA THR A 36 9.56 14.75 -11.91
C THR A 36 9.35 15.92 -10.95
N ALA A 37 8.35 15.83 -10.09
CA ALA A 37 8.03 16.87 -9.12
C ALA A 37 9.00 16.88 -7.91
N TRP A 38 9.03 17.98 -7.17
CA TRP A 38 9.86 18.13 -5.98
C TRP A 38 9.57 17.12 -4.86
N TYR A 39 8.38 16.51 -4.89
CA TYR A 39 7.93 15.48 -3.94
C TYR A 39 8.05 14.06 -4.47
N THR A 40 8.81 13.84 -5.53
CA THR A 40 8.96 12.52 -6.17
C THR A 40 9.31 11.40 -5.18
N ASP A 41 10.08 11.72 -4.13
CA ASP A 41 10.45 10.74 -3.12
C ASP A 41 9.26 10.20 -2.30
N LEU A 42 8.13 10.93 -2.25
CA LEU A 42 6.88 10.45 -1.63
C LEU A 42 6.23 9.34 -2.45
N VAL A 43 6.43 9.36 -3.78
CA VAL A 43 5.66 8.61 -4.76
C VAL A 43 6.28 7.25 -5.02
N GLY A 44 5.51 6.20 -4.79
CA GLY A 44 5.82 4.83 -5.17
C GLY A 44 5.53 4.52 -6.65
N PRO A 45 5.53 3.26 -7.05
CA PRO A 45 5.23 2.87 -8.43
C PRO A 45 3.78 3.18 -8.84
N PHE A 46 3.56 3.25 -10.14
CA PHE A 46 2.22 3.30 -10.72
C PHE A 46 1.55 1.93 -10.62
N LEU A 47 0.37 1.86 -10.02
CA LEU A 47 -0.37 0.60 -9.91
C LEU A 47 -1.17 0.33 -11.20
N LEU A 48 -0.77 -0.71 -11.92
CA LEU A 48 -1.36 -1.11 -13.20
C LEU A 48 -2.15 -2.42 -13.04
N PRO A 49 -3.45 -2.46 -13.36
CA PRO A 49 -4.20 -3.71 -13.43
C PRO A 49 -3.61 -4.66 -14.49
N ALA A 50 -3.52 -5.95 -14.20
CA ALA A 50 -3.03 -6.95 -15.17
C ALA A 50 -3.90 -7.00 -16.43
N SER A 51 -5.20 -6.75 -16.30
CA SER A 51 -6.14 -6.63 -17.43
C SER A 51 -5.82 -5.48 -18.38
N GLU A 52 -5.09 -4.44 -17.92
CA GLU A 52 -4.76 -3.25 -18.70
C GLU A 52 -3.36 -3.28 -19.35
N ILE A 53 -2.60 -4.36 -19.21
CA ILE A 53 -1.25 -4.50 -19.79
C ILE A 53 -1.28 -4.23 -21.30
N GLY A 54 -2.29 -4.75 -22.00
CA GLY A 54 -2.44 -4.56 -23.44
C GLY A 54 -2.62 -3.09 -23.85
N ALA A 55 -3.32 -2.29 -23.04
CA ALA A 55 -3.48 -0.86 -23.24
C ALA A 55 -2.19 -0.11 -22.89
N ALA A 56 -1.58 -0.41 -21.74
CA ALA A 56 -0.33 0.20 -21.29
C ALA A 56 0.81 0.03 -22.32
N ARG A 57 0.93 -1.16 -22.93
CA ARG A 57 1.93 -1.43 -23.99
C ARG A 57 1.83 -0.50 -25.19
N ARG A 58 0.65 -0.01 -25.51
CA ARG A 58 0.42 0.93 -26.63
C ARG A 58 0.75 2.38 -26.25
N LEU A 59 0.67 2.71 -24.96
CA LEU A 59 0.86 4.07 -24.44
C LEU A 59 2.31 4.36 -24.04
N VAL A 60 3.06 3.32 -23.65
CA VAL A 60 4.47 3.46 -23.28
C VAL A 60 5.32 3.17 -24.51
N GLY A 61 5.84 4.23 -25.11
CA GLY A 61 6.63 4.17 -26.37
C GLY A 61 8.08 3.72 -26.18
N PRO A 62 8.81 3.51 -27.29
CA PRO A 62 10.24 3.27 -27.23
C PRO A 62 10.98 4.45 -26.57
N GLY A 63 11.85 4.17 -25.63
CA GLY A 63 12.59 5.19 -24.87
C GLY A 63 11.88 5.74 -23.64
N ASP A 64 10.62 5.38 -23.41
CA ASP A 64 9.91 5.64 -22.17
C ASP A 64 10.22 4.53 -21.14
N GLU A 65 10.27 4.91 -19.87
CA GLU A 65 10.34 3.96 -18.76
C GLU A 65 9.17 4.20 -17.82
N LEU A 66 8.50 3.11 -17.40
CA LEU A 66 7.43 3.13 -16.41
C LEU A 66 7.68 2.03 -15.38
N GLU A 67 7.93 2.42 -14.14
CA GLU A 67 7.97 1.48 -13.01
C GLU A 67 6.56 1.24 -12.48
N ILE A 68 6.17 -0.02 -12.40
CA ILE A 68 4.80 -0.39 -11.99
C ILE A 68 4.76 -1.31 -10.79
N GLY A 69 3.65 -1.21 -10.04
CA GLY A 69 3.12 -2.27 -9.21
C GLY A 69 2.00 -2.98 -9.98
N LEU A 70 2.22 -4.22 -10.37
CA LEU A 70 1.22 -4.98 -11.12
C LEU A 70 0.16 -5.54 -10.19
N ILE A 71 -1.10 -5.15 -10.41
CA ILE A 71 -2.23 -5.64 -9.64
C ILE A 71 -2.85 -6.85 -10.34
N GLY A 72 -2.85 -8.00 -9.66
CA GLY A 72 -3.42 -9.24 -10.17
C GLY A 72 -4.95 -9.27 -10.08
N ASP A 73 -5.62 -8.35 -10.74
CA ASP A 73 -7.09 -8.24 -10.80
C ASP A 73 -7.76 -9.43 -11.49
N THR A 74 -7.02 -10.17 -12.28
CA THR A 74 -7.45 -11.41 -12.95
C THR A 74 -7.21 -12.68 -12.11
N GLY A 75 -6.70 -12.52 -10.89
CA GLY A 75 -6.45 -13.59 -9.94
C GLY A 75 -5.02 -14.13 -9.96
N VAL A 76 -4.64 -14.83 -8.88
CA VAL A 76 -3.27 -15.29 -8.65
C VAL A 76 -2.77 -16.27 -9.71
N ALA A 77 -3.65 -17.11 -10.25
CA ALA A 77 -3.29 -18.10 -11.28
C ALA A 77 -2.89 -17.47 -12.63
N ALA A 78 -3.44 -16.28 -12.94
CA ALA A 78 -3.13 -15.56 -14.18
C ALA A 78 -1.88 -14.68 -14.06
N LEU A 79 -1.37 -14.44 -12.85
CA LEU A 79 -0.28 -13.52 -12.59
C LEU A 79 1.02 -13.85 -13.33
N PRO A 80 1.49 -15.12 -13.44
CA PRO A 80 2.68 -15.44 -14.21
C PRO A 80 2.59 -15.01 -15.68
N ALA A 81 1.49 -15.33 -16.34
CA ALA A 81 1.28 -14.93 -17.74
C ALA A 81 1.21 -13.41 -17.90
N ALA A 82 0.64 -12.71 -16.92
CA ALA A 82 0.60 -11.25 -16.91
C ALA A 82 2.00 -10.62 -16.80
N VAL A 83 2.86 -11.14 -15.91
CA VAL A 83 4.26 -10.69 -15.78
C VAL A 83 5.06 -10.96 -17.06
N GLU A 84 4.90 -12.13 -17.67
CA GLU A 84 5.56 -12.49 -18.94
C GLU A 84 5.11 -11.61 -20.12
N ALA A 85 3.86 -11.12 -20.08
CA ALA A 85 3.33 -10.25 -21.11
C ALA A 85 3.88 -8.82 -21.06
N LEU A 86 4.56 -8.41 -19.98
CA LEU A 86 5.12 -7.06 -19.87
C LEU A 86 6.30 -6.84 -20.83
N PRO A 87 6.35 -5.71 -21.54
CA PRO A 87 7.52 -5.31 -22.31
C PRO A 87 8.56 -4.72 -21.35
N THR A 88 9.39 -5.59 -20.73
CA THR A 88 10.31 -5.23 -19.65
C THR A 88 11.41 -4.25 -20.03
N ASP A 89 11.59 -3.97 -21.31
CA ASP A 89 12.42 -2.88 -21.84
C ASP A 89 11.83 -1.48 -21.59
N ARG A 90 10.52 -1.39 -21.32
CA ARG A 90 9.78 -0.12 -21.15
C ARG A 90 8.92 -0.09 -19.90
N ILE A 91 8.32 -1.22 -19.50
CA ILE A 91 7.45 -1.34 -18.34
C ILE A 91 8.08 -2.33 -17.37
N ARG A 92 8.56 -1.82 -16.23
CA ARG A 92 9.30 -2.61 -15.25
C ARG A 92 8.46 -2.90 -14.02
N PRO A 93 8.10 -4.16 -13.77
CA PRO A 93 7.42 -4.52 -12.53
C PRO A 93 8.39 -4.42 -11.34
N ARG A 94 8.10 -3.54 -10.40
CA ARG A 94 8.81 -3.44 -9.10
C ARG A 94 8.18 -4.35 -8.08
N GLN A 95 6.87 -4.54 -8.19
CA GLN A 95 6.07 -5.31 -7.28
C GLN A 95 4.88 -5.95 -7.99
N VAL A 96 4.37 -7.00 -7.39
CA VAL A 96 3.10 -7.63 -7.74
C VAL A 96 2.21 -7.67 -6.51
N GLU A 97 0.93 -7.38 -6.68
CA GLU A 97 -0.07 -7.37 -5.62
C GLU A 97 -1.28 -8.17 -6.05
N VAL A 98 -1.70 -9.11 -5.25
CA VAL A 98 -2.84 -9.97 -5.62
C VAL A 98 -3.60 -10.46 -4.39
N ALA A 99 -4.92 -10.50 -4.49
CA ALA A 99 -5.76 -11.17 -3.52
C ALA A 99 -5.53 -12.68 -3.58
N VAL A 100 -5.10 -13.27 -2.46
CA VAL A 100 -4.84 -14.73 -2.37
C VAL A 100 -6.09 -15.53 -2.05
N ALA A 101 -7.15 -14.86 -1.57
CA ALA A 101 -8.47 -15.45 -1.31
C ALA A 101 -9.54 -14.36 -1.31
N LYS A 102 -10.79 -14.76 -1.53
CA LYS A 102 -11.94 -13.92 -1.21
C LYS A 102 -12.27 -14.01 0.28
N ARG A 103 -13.07 -13.06 0.76
CA ARG A 103 -13.53 -13.07 2.15
C ARG A 103 -14.27 -14.41 2.47
N GLY A 104 -13.80 -15.09 3.51
CA GLY A 104 -14.35 -16.38 3.95
C GLY A 104 -13.78 -17.62 3.27
N GLU A 105 -12.91 -17.46 2.26
CA GLU A 105 -12.15 -18.56 1.65
C GLU A 105 -10.83 -18.83 2.37
N ASP A 106 -10.29 -20.03 2.23
CA ASP A 106 -8.95 -20.38 2.72
C ASP A 106 -7.86 -19.64 1.91
N PRO A 107 -7.04 -18.79 2.54
CA PRO A 107 -5.99 -18.07 1.82
C PRO A 107 -4.81 -18.96 1.40
N GLN A 108 -4.64 -20.14 1.98
CA GLN A 108 -3.46 -20.99 1.78
C GLN A 108 -3.23 -21.45 0.34
N PRO A 109 -4.26 -21.84 -0.45
CA PRO A 109 -4.05 -22.22 -1.85
C PRO A 109 -3.50 -21.09 -2.71
N GLY A 110 -4.10 -19.90 -2.62
CA GLY A 110 -3.66 -18.73 -3.36
C GLY A 110 -2.29 -18.23 -2.90
N LEU A 111 -2.02 -18.30 -1.60
CA LEU A 111 -0.73 -17.93 -1.05
C LEU A 111 0.40 -18.85 -1.58
N ARG A 112 0.19 -20.16 -1.59
CA ARG A 112 1.17 -21.09 -2.18
C ARG A 112 1.43 -20.81 -3.67
N ALA A 113 0.39 -20.49 -4.43
CA ALA A 113 0.54 -20.13 -5.84
C ALA A 113 1.37 -18.84 -6.03
N LEU A 114 1.09 -17.81 -5.22
CA LEU A 114 1.87 -16.56 -5.24
C LEU A 114 3.34 -16.80 -4.87
N LEU A 115 3.61 -17.52 -3.78
CA LEU A 115 4.98 -17.79 -3.32
C LEU A 115 5.77 -18.61 -4.35
N THR A 116 5.12 -19.57 -5.03
CA THR A 116 5.73 -20.32 -6.12
C THR A 116 6.11 -19.41 -7.29
N ALA A 117 5.27 -18.45 -7.65
CA ALA A 117 5.56 -17.50 -8.72
C ALA A 117 6.72 -16.55 -8.33
N LEU A 118 6.70 -16.03 -7.09
CA LEU A 118 7.74 -15.11 -6.59
C LEU A 118 9.13 -15.75 -6.55
N ALA A 119 9.23 -17.04 -6.33
CA ALA A 119 10.51 -17.76 -6.38
C ALA A 119 11.20 -17.65 -7.76
N GLY A 120 10.42 -17.43 -8.84
CA GLY A 120 10.93 -17.16 -10.18
C GLY A 120 11.27 -15.70 -10.46
N TRP A 121 10.94 -14.77 -9.55
CA TRP A 121 11.07 -13.32 -9.76
C TRP A 121 11.86 -12.62 -8.63
N PRO A 122 13.15 -12.88 -8.46
CA PRO A 122 13.93 -12.42 -7.31
C PRO A 122 14.09 -10.88 -7.19
N LYS A 123 13.63 -10.12 -8.20
CA LYS A 123 13.69 -8.65 -8.24
C LYS A 123 12.30 -7.99 -8.11
N ILE A 124 11.27 -8.78 -7.90
CA ILE A 124 9.90 -8.29 -7.79
C ILE A 124 9.39 -8.58 -6.37
N SER A 125 9.03 -7.55 -5.65
CA SER A 125 8.40 -7.69 -4.32
C SER A 125 6.96 -8.19 -4.46
N GLY A 126 6.56 -9.14 -3.62
CA GLY A 126 5.20 -9.68 -3.60
C GLY A 126 4.36 -9.10 -2.47
N TYR A 127 3.12 -8.73 -2.75
CA TYR A 127 2.15 -8.32 -1.74
C TYR A 127 0.93 -9.24 -1.81
N ALA A 128 0.79 -10.10 -0.79
CA ALA A 128 -0.34 -11.01 -0.65
C ALA A 128 -1.50 -10.29 0.04
N GLU A 129 -2.57 -9.95 -0.69
CA GLU A 129 -3.77 -9.37 -0.08
C GLU A 129 -4.57 -10.49 0.59
N VAL A 130 -4.53 -10.47 1.94
CA VAL A 130 -5.18 -11.47 2.80
C VAL A 130 -6.41 -10.82 3.43
N PRO A 131 -7.60 -11.45 3.32
CA PRO A 131 -8.80 -10.93 3.96
C PRO A 131 -8.70 -11.04 5.49
N LEU A 132 -9.25 -10.04 6.20
CA LEU A 132 -9.30 -9.99 7.68
C LEU A 132 -10.40 -10.92 8.21
N THR A 133 -10.25 -12.21 7.97
CA THR A 133 -11.22 -13.26 8.33
C THR A 133 -10.50 -14.53 8.75
N TRP A 134 -11.23 -15.63 8.78
CA TRP A 134 -10.69 -16.95 9.05
C TRP A 134 -9.45 -17.25 8.19
N GLY A 135 -8.45 -17.90 8.79
CA GLY A 135 -7.20 -18.25 8.13
C GLY A 135 -6.11 -17.16 8.13
N LEU A 136 -6.44 -15.93 8.56
CA LEU A 136 -5.50 -14.79 8.55
C LEU A 136 -4.18 -15.12 9.26
N LEU A 137 -4.19 -15.55 10.52
CA LEU A 137 -2.96 -15.78 11.29
C LEU A 137 -2.09 -16.86 10.65
N ALA A 138 -2.69 -17.95 10.17
CA ALA A 138 -1.96 -19.00 9.45
C ALA A 138 -1.35 -18.49 8.12
N ALA A 139 -2.02 -17.55 7.43
CA ALA A 139 -1.45 -16.91 6.24
C ALA A 139 -0.26 -16.02 6.60
N LEU A 140 -0.33 -15.26 7.71
CA LEU A 140 0.79 -14.45 8.19
C LEU A 140 1.99 -15.32 8.61
N ASP A 141 1.76 -16.48 9.23
CA ASP A 141 2.81 -17.45 9.56
C ASP A 141 3.51 -17.93 8.29
N SER A 142 2.75 -18.34 7.26
CA SER A 142 3.29 -18.79 5.98
C SER A 142 4.08 -17.69 5.24
N LEU A 143 3.61 -16.43 5.29
CA LEU A 143 4.33 -15.28 4.71
C LEU A 143 5.64 -15.00 5.45
N ALA A 144 5.62 -15.04 6.78
CA ALA A 144 6.82 -14.83 7.60
C ALA A 144 7.86 -15.92 7.36
N GLU A 145 7.43 -17.19 7.26
CA GLU A 145 8.30 -18.31 6.93
C GLU A 145 8.92 -18.17 5.54
N ALA A 146 8.13 -17.84 4.53
CA ALA A 146 8.61 -17.60 3.17
C ALA A 146 9.63 -16.45 3.12
N ARG A 147 9.38 -15.37 3.84
CA ARG A 147 10.28 -14.22 3.95
C ARG A 147 11.59 -14.60 4.64
N ALA A 148 11.53 -15.36 5.72
CA ALA A 148 12.72 -15.90 6.39
C ALA A 148 13.53 -16.84 5.46
N GLY A 149 12.85 -17.51 4.53
CA GLY A 149 13.45 -18.28 3.44
C GLY A 149 14.02 -17.46 2.28
N GLY A 150 13.95 -16.12 2.34
CA GLY A 150 14.54 -15.21 1.35
C GLY A 150 13.60 -14.76 0.24
N VAL A 151 12.30 -15.10 0.29
CA VAL A 151 11.31 -14.56 -0.65
C VAL A 151 10.96 -13.12 -0.26
N ASP A 152 11.07 -12.16 -1.18
CA ASP A 152 10.65 -10.78 -0.91
C ASP A 152 9.13 -10.66 -0.99
N VAL A 153 8.48 -10.90 0.15
CA VAL A 153 7.02 -10.90 0.27
C VAL A 153 6.58 -10.17 1.53
N ALA A 154 5.44 -9.50 1.46
CA ALA A 154 4.77 -8.83 2.57
C ALA A 154 3.26 -9.11 2.54
N ALA A 155 2.61 -8.94 3.68
CA ALA A 155 1.16 -8.97 3.74
C ALA A 155 0.56 -7.68 3.16
N LYS A 156 -0.64 -7.77 2.62
CA LYS A 156 -1.43 -6.60 2.19
C LYS A 156 -2.83 -6.71 2.77
N PHE A 157 -3.35 -5.58 3.25
CA PHE A 157 -4.68 -5.53 3.85
C PHE A 157 -5.51 -4.39 3.27
N ARG A 158 -6.80 -4.67 3.13
CA ARG A 158 -7.78 -3.70 2.68
C ARG A 158 -8.33 -2.91 3.86
N THR A 159 -8.37 -1.59 3.72
CA THR A 159 -8.88 -0.66 4.75
C THR A 159 -10.07 0.17 4.29
N GLY A 160 -10.67 -0.18 3.15
CA GLY A 160 -11.83 0.50 2.59
C GLY A 160 -12.40 -0.22 1.37
N GLY A 161 -13.50 0.29 0.86
CA GLY A 161 -14.20 -0.27 -0.30
C GLY A 161 -15.64 0.21 -0.38
N LEU A 162 -16.51 -0.59 -1.03
CA LEU A 162 -17.90 -0.24 -1.27
C LEU A 162 -18.87 -0.80 -0.22
N ALA A 163 -18.37 -1.52 0.78
CA ALA A 163 -19.19 -2.16 1.81
C ALA A 163 -18.55 -2.00 3.20
N ALA A 164 -19.37 -1.84 4.22
CA ALA A 164 -18.93 -1.53 5.58
C ALA A 164 -17.92 -2.55 6.16
N GLU A 165 -18.07 -3.82 5.82
CA GLU A 165 -17.17 -4.90 6.25
C GLU A 165 -15.76 -4.84 5.64
N LEU A 166 -15.52 -3.93 4.72
CA LEU A 166 -14.19 -3.67 4.14
C LEU A 166 -13.41 -2.60 4.91
N PHE A 167 -14.04 -1.98 5.90
CA PHE A 167 -13.44 -0.97 6.77
C PHE A 167 -13.15 -1.59 8.14
N PRO A 168 -11.92 -2.06 8.39
CA PRO A 168 -11.58 -2.62 9.70
C PRO A 168 -11.73 -1.56 10.79
N THR A 169 -12.23 -1.99 11.95
CA THR A 169 -12.24 -1.15 13.13
C THR A 169 -10.81 -0.86 13.60
N PRO A 170 -10.59 0.19 14.43
CA PRO A 170 -9.28 0.45 15.01
C PRO A 170 -8.68 -0.77 15.75
N VAL A 171 -9.50 -1.54 16.45
CA VAL A 171 -9.05 -2.74 17.17
C VAL A 171 -8.64 -3.86 16.22
N GLU A 172 -9.42 -4.11 15.16
CA GLU A 172 -9.08 -5.12 14.15
C GLU A 172 -7.79 -4.78 13.43
N LEU A 173 -7.62 -3.52 13.01
CA LEU A 173 -6.38 -3.10 12.33
C LEU A 173 -5.19 -3.12 13.29
N ALA A 174 -5.36 -2.71 14.56
CA ALA A 174 -4.32 -2.80 15.58
C ALA A 174 -3.87 -4.25 15.81
N ALA A 175 -4.82 -5.18 15.92
CA ALA A 175 -4.51 -6.60 16.08
C ALA A 175 -3.69 -7.15 14.92
N VAL A 176 -4.01 -6.73 13.68
CA VAL A 176 -3.27 -7.12 12.48
C VAL A 176 -1.85 -6.52 12.45
N ILE A 177 -1.71 -5.23 12.80
CA ILE A 177 -0.39 -4.56 12.91
C ILE A 177 0.49 -5.28 13.94
N CYS A 178 -0.05 -5.59 15.13
CA CYS A 178 0.67 -6.33 16.17
C CYS A 178 1.02 -7.76 15.71
N ALA A 179 0.11 -8.45 15.04
CA ALA A 179 0.37 -9.78 14.49
C ALA A 179 1.50 -9.77 13.44
N CYS A 180 1.59 -8.73 12.62
CA CYS A 180 2.70 -8.52 11.68
C CYS A 180 4.01 -8.21 12.42
N ARG A 181 3.98 -7.35 13.45
CA ARG A 181 5.13 -7.07 14.32
C ARG A 181 5.70 -8.34 14.94
N ASP A 182 4.85 -9.16 15.52
CA ASP A 182 5.27 -10.39 16.22
C ASP A 182 5.96 -11.41 15.30
N ARG A 183 5.76 -11.26 13.99
CA ARG A 183 6.36 -12.07 12.93
C ARG A 183 7.49 -11.37 12.17
N ALA A 184 7.85 -10.14 12.56
CA ALA A 184 8.75 -9.28 11.78
C ALA A 184 8.34 -9.21 10.28
N LEU A 185 7.03 -9.27 10.00
CA LEU A 185 6.46 -9.31 8.66
C LEU A 185 6.05 -7.91 8.23
N PRO A 186 6.65 -7.33 7.18
CA PRO A 186 6.18 -6.07 6.61
C PRO A 186 4.76 -6.20 6.06
N PHE A 187 4.06 -5.07 6.05
CA PHE A 187 2.73 -5.02 5.48
C PHE A 187 2.48 -3.75 4.67
N LYS A 188 1.52 -3.83 3.76
CA LYS A 188 1.02 -2.74 2.93
C LYS A 188 -0.47 -2.58 3.14
N LEU A 189 -0.99 -1.37 2.95
CA LEU A 189 -2.43 -1.12 3.00
C LEU A 189 -2.96 -0.72 1.63
N THR A 190 -4.25 -0.94 1.41
CA THR A 190 -4.93 -0.59 0.16
C THR A 190 -6.36 -0.18 0.42
N ALA A 191 -6.85 0.75 -0.39
CA ALA A 191 -8.17 1.36 -0.34
C ALA A 191 -8.45 2.15 0.96
N GLY A 192 -9.13 3.27 0.83
CA GLY A 192 -9.64 4.04 1.97
C GLY A 192 -8.64 4.92 2.72
N LEU A 193 -7.37 4.97 2.31
CA LEU A 193 -6.39 5.89 2.88
C LEU A 193 -6.21 7.07 1.94
N HIS A 194 -6.88 8.19 2.22
CA HIS A 194 -6.80 9.42 1.43
C HIS A 194 -6.26 10.58 2.25
N HIS A 195 -6.70 10.70 3.50
CA HIS A 195 -6.36 11.79 4.41
C HIS A 195 -5.39 11.37 5.51
N ALA A 196 -4.67 12.36 6.05
CA ALA A 196 -3.69 12.14 7.11
C ALA A 196 -4.32 11.65 8.41
N ILE A 197 -5.48 12.17 8.75
CA ILE A 197 -6.17 11.93 10.02
C ILE A 197 -7.47 11.20 9.74
N ARG A 198 -7.83 10.29 10.65
CA ARG A 198 -9.10 9.56 10.64
C ARG A 198 -10.27 10.52 10.45
N ASP A 199 -11.13 10.23 9.50
CA ASP A 199 -12.30 11.03 9.17
C ASP A 199 -13.49 10.16 8.80
N THR A 200 -14.68 10.77 8.73
CA THR A 200 -15.89 10.12 8.24
C THR A 200 -16.35 10.85 6.99
N ASP A 201 -16.41 10.12 5.89
CA ASP A 201 -16.90 10.62 4.62
C ASP A 201 -18.39 11.00 4.76
N PRO A 202 -18.77 12.27 4.54
CA PRO A 202 -20.14 12.72 4.71
C PRO A 202 -21.12 12.13 3.68
N GLU A 203 -20.63 11.67 2.52
CA GLU A 203 -21.49 11.14 1.45
C GLU A 203 -21.82 9.65 1.70
N THR A 204 -20.84 8.88 2.12
CA THR A 204 -21.00 7.43 2.33
C THR A 204 -21.28 7.05 3.76
N GLY A 205 -20.93 7.92 4.73
CA GLY A 205 -20.98 7.65 6.16
C GLY A 205 -19.90 6.67 6.64
N PHE A 206 -19.01 6.21 5.77
CA PHE A 206 -17.91 5.34 6.16
C PHE A 206 -16.80 6.12 6.85
N THR A 207 -16.25 5.51 7.90
CA THR A 207 -15.11 6.11 8.61
C THR A 207 -13.82 5.49 8.13
N HIS A 208 -12.95 6.33 7.60
CA HIS A 208 -11.65 5.97 7.04
C HIS A 208 -10.55 6.12 8.09
N HIS A 209 -9.57 5.24 8.07
CA HIS A 209 -8.33 5.45 8.81
C HIS A 209 -7.50 6.55 8.14
N GLY A 210 -6.84 7.40 8.96
CA GLY A 210 -5.84 8.33 8.45
C GLY A 210 -4.48 7.65 8.27
N PHE A 211 -3.72 8.04 7.25
CA PHE A 211 -2.39 7.45 7.04
C PHE A 211 -1.39 7.84 8.16
N LEU A 212 -1.54 8.99 8.83
CA LEU A 212 -0.76 9.31 10.02
C LEU A 212 -1.20 8.50 11.25
N ASN A 213 -2.49 8.15 11.36
CA ASN A 213 -2.94 7.22 12.38
C ASN A 213 -2.24 5.87 12.23
N VAL A 214 -2.18 5.35 11.00
CA VAL A 214 -1.47 4.09 10.70
C VAL A 214 0.01 4.21 11.01
N LEU A 215 0.66 5.31 10.60
CA LEU A 215 2.07 5.53 10.85
C LEU A 215 2.40 5.56 12.35
N ALA A 216 1.68 6.37 13.12
CA ALA A 216 1.87 6.46 14.57
C ALA A 216 1.60 5.13 15.26
N ALA A 217 0.51 4.45 14.90
CA ALA A 217 0.16 3.13 15.41
C ALA A 217 1.24 2.08 15.13
N THR A 218 1.81 2.10 13.91
CA THR A 218 2.86 1.14 13.53
C THR A 218 4.18 1.42 14.24
N ILE A 219 4.55 2.69 14.43
CA ILE A 219 5.72 3.08 15.22
C ILE A 219 5.58 2.57 16.65
N THR A 220 4.45 2.87 17.29
CA THR A 220 4.17 2.47 18.67
C THR A 220 4.09 0.95 18.82
N ALA A 221 3.48 0.25 17.86
CA ALA A 221 3.53 -1.21 17.82
C ALA A 221 4.96 -1.76 17.74
N ALA A 222 5.80 -1.19 16.88
CA ALA A 222 7.20 -1.61 16.74
C ALA A 222 8.04 -1.36 18.01
N GLU A 223 7.62 -0.44 18.88
CA GLU A 223 8.19 -0.18 20.21
C GLU A 223 7.69 -1.15 21.29
N GLY A 224 6.80 -2.07 20.94
CA GLY A 224 6.32 -3.15 21.83
C GLY A 224 4.97 -2.87 22.49
N ALA A 225 4.24 -1.84 22.06
CA ALA A 225 2.92 -1.53 22.60
C ALA A 225 1.89 -2.65 22.33
N GLU A 226 0.93 -2.76 23.23
CA GLU A 226 -0.16 -3.72 23.13
C GLU A 226 -1.27 -3.24 22.18
N VAL A 227 -2.10 -4.17 21.72
CA VAL A 227 -3.20 -3.90 20.77
C VAL A 227 -4.08 -2.72 21.19
N ALA A 228 -4.36 -2.56 22.48
CA ALA A 228 -5.20 -1.48 22.98
C ALA A 228 -4.60 -0.09 22.72
N GLU A 229 -3.30 0.08 23.01
CA GLU A 229 -2.58 1.36 22.77
C GLU A 229 -2.47 1.68 21.28
N VAL A 230 -2.18 0.66 20.47
CA VAL A 230 -2.15 0.79 18.99
C VAL A 230 -3.52 1.19 18.45
N ALA A 231 -4.61 0.61 18.97
CA ALA A 231 -5.97 0.92 18.59
C ALA A 231 -6.38 2.36 18.95
N GLU A 232 -5.91 2.88 20.10
CA GLU A 232 -6.15 4.29 20.48
C GLU A 232 -5.56 5.26 19.44
N LEU A 233 -4.36 4.99 18.91
CA LEU A 233 -3.76 5.81 17.87
C LEU A 233 -4.50 5.70 16.53
N LEU A 234 -5.03 4.53 16.21
CA LEU A 234 -5.87 4.34 15.02
C LEU A 234 -7.25 5.03 15.17
N ALA A 235 -7.74 5.20 16.39
CA ALA A 235 -9.04 5.79 16.66
C ALA A 235 -9.01 7.32 16.84
N THR A 236 -7.86 7.90 17.22
CA THR A 236 -7.78 9.33 17.54
C THR A 236 -7.94 10.23 16.33
N THR A 237 -8.56 11.39 16.55
CA THR A 237 -8.60 12.51 15.60
C THR A 237 -7.70 13.68 16.06
N ASP A 238 -6.96 13.51 17.15
CA ASP A 238 -6.01 14.51 17.65
C ASP A 238 -4.74 14.52 16.81
N ALA A 239 -4.63 15.53 15.96
CA ALA A 239 -3.48 15.72 15.06
C ALA A 239 -2.14 15.78 15.81
N ALA A 240 -2.09 16.38 17.00
CA ALA A 240 -0.84 16.54 17.75
C ALA A 240 -0.24 15.17 18.14
N ARG A 241 -1.07 14.22 18.55
CA ARG A 241 -0.65 12.85 18.88
C ARG A 241 -0.09 12.08 17.69
N LEU A 242 -0.47 12.44 16.47
CA LEU A 242 -0.07 11.77 15.22
C LEU A 242 1.14 12.42 14.56
N ILE A 243 1.25 13.74 14.68
CA ILE A 243 2.35 14.53 14.07
C ILE A 243 3.67 14.28 14.80
N GLU A 244 3.65 14.21 16.11
CA GLU A 244 4.87 14.13 16.92
C GLU A 244 5.71 12.87 16.64
N PRO A 245 5.15 11.65 16.58
CA PRO A 245 5.93 10.47 16.18
C PRO A 245 6.52 10.57 14.76
N ALA A 246 5.75 11.11 13.81
CA ALA A 246 6.22 11.30 12.44
C ALA A 246 7.38 12.32 12.35
N ARG A 247 7.28 13.41 13.11
CA ARG A 247 8.31 14.47 13.15
C ARG A 247 9.60 13.99 13.82
N THR A 248 9.49 13.32 14.96
CA THR A 248 10.63 12.79 15.73
C THR A 248 11.40 11.75 14.92
N ARG A 249 10.72 10.95 14.12
CA ARG A 249 11.33 9.89 13.29
C ARG A 249 11.51 10.27 11.82
N GLY A 250 11.38 11.54 11.45
CA GLY A 250 11.44 12.00 10.06
C GLY A 250 12.68 11.53 9.28
N GLY A 251 13.83 11.36 9.94
CA GLY A 251 15.08 10.86 9.33
C GLY A 251 15.21 9.33 9.31
N ALA A 252 14.29 8.58 9.89
CA ALA A 252 14.33 7.12 9.97
C ALA A 252 13.44 6.46 8.90
N ASP A 253 13.70 5.17 8.64
CA ASP A 253 12.79 4.35 7.84
C ASP A 253 11.52 4.02 8.63
N ARG A 254 10.41 3.82 7.91
CA ARG A 254 9.18 3.31 8.53
C ARG A 254 9.38 1.88 9.02
N PRO A 255 9.02 1.56 10.25
CA PRO A 255 8.99 0.17 10.69
C PRO A 255 7.79 -0.55 10.04
N LEU A 256 7.96 -1.79 9.62
CA LEU A 256 6.93 -2.73 9.18
C LEU A 256 6.02 -2.24 8.03
N TRP A 257 5.49 -1.04 8.09
CA TRP A 257 4.55 -0.53 7.10
C TRP A 257 5.26 -0.04 5.85
N VAL A 258 5.05 -0.74 4.75
CA VAL A 258 5.69 -0.39 3.46
C VAL A 258 5.09 0.88 2.85
N GLY A 259 3.77 1.02 2.90
CA GLY A 259 3.03 2.15 2.32
C GLY A 259 1.61 1.76 1.92
N PHE A 260 0.99 2.56 1.10
CA PHE A 260 -0.38 2.32 0.63
C PHE A 260 -0.62 2.81 -0.80
N GLY A 261 -1.61 2.22 -1.48
CA GLY A 261 -2.10 2.72 -2.75
C GLY A 261 -3.17 3.78 -2.54
N SER A 262 -3.03 4.92 -3.22
CA SER A 262 -4.02 6.00 -3.24
C SER A 262 -4.40 6.37 -4.66
N CYS A 263 -5.68 6.66 -4.89
CA CYS A 263 -6.14 7.19 -6.18
C CYS A 263 -5.76 8.66 -6.42
N SER A 264 -5.23 9.34 -5.39
CA SER A 264 -4.70 10.71 -5.46
C SER A 264 -3.35 10.77 -4.74
N ILE A 265 -2.33 11.25 -5.43
CA ILE A 265 -1.03 11.59 -4.83
C ILE A 265 -1.11 12.96 -4.14
N THR A 266 -1.94 13.84 -4.66
CA THR A 266 -2.03 15.23 -4.19
C THR A 266 -2.74 15.37 -2.84
N ASP A 267 -3.68 14.49 -2.50
CA ASP A 267 -4.40 14.58 -1.23
C ASP A 267 -3.46 14.27 -0.05
N PRO A 268 -2.74 13.13 -0.01
CA PRO A 268 -1.75 12.89 1.04
C PRO A 268 -0.65 13.96 1.10
N LEU A 269 -0.16 14.43 -0.05
CA LEU A 269 0.84 15.49 -0.12
C LEU A 269 0.33 16.79 0.51
N THR A 270 -0.90 17.20 0.14
CA THR A 270 -1.54 18.42 0.67
C THR A 270 -1.68 18.36 2.18
N ASP A 271 -2.11 17.22 2.72
CA ASP A 271 -2.25 17.03 4.15
C ASP A 271 -0.89 17.08 4.86
N LEU A 272 0.15 16.43 4.33
CA LEU A 272 1.50 16.49 4.90
C LEU A 272 2.06 17.92 4.93
N VAL A 273 1.80 18.71 3.88
CA VAL A 273 2.20 20.12 3.82
C VAL A 273 1.41 20.96 4.84
N ARG A 274 0.08 20.82 4.91
CA ARG A 274 -0.79 21.53 5.86
C ARG A 274 -0.42 21.26 7.32
N LEU A 275 0.01 20.02 7.62
CA LEU A 275 0.44 19.61 8.95
C LEU A 275 1.91 19.97 9.26
N GLY A 276 2.61 20.61 8.33
CA GLY A 276 4.02 21.03 8.51
C GLY A 276 4.98 19.86 8.64
N LEU A 277 4.67 18.72 8.04
CA LEU A 277 5.51 17.52 8.01
C LEU A 277 6.40 17.47 6.77
N ILE A 278 5.99 18.13 5.70
CA ILE A 278 6.78 18.37 4.49
C ILE A 278 6.74 19.86 4.17
N ASN A 279 7.89 20.45 3.87
CA ASN A 279 7.94 21.84 3.45
C ASN A 279 7.50 21.94 1.99
N GLY A 280 6.27 22.40 1.77
CA GLY A 280 5.70 22.59 0.44
C GLY A 280 6.42 23.69 -0.33
N GLY A 281 6.74 23.38 -1.59
CA GLY A 281 7.22 24.39 -2.53
C GLY A 281 6.03 25.14 -3.13
N PHE A 282 5.44 26.04 -2.36
CA PHE A 282 4.65 27.09 -2.96
C PHE A 282 5.62 28.18 -3.40
N ALA A 283 5.98 28.15 -4.69
CA ALA A 283 6.57 29.29 -5.37
C ALA A 283 5.46 30.21 -5.83
#